data_18d18bb1ee3684b67fcac3f4d5af7a4e
#
_entry.id   18d18bb1ee3684b67fcac3f4d5af7a4e
#
_cell.length_a   1.000
_cell.length_b   1.000
_cell.length_c   1.000
_cell.angle_alpha   90.00
_cell.angle_beta   90.00
_cell.angle_gamma   90.00
#
_symmetry.space_group_name_H-M   'P 1'
#
loop_
_entity.id
_entity.type
_entity.pdbx_description
1 polymer ?
#
loop_
_entity_poly.entity_id
_entity_poly.type
_entity_poly.pdbx_seq_one_letter_code
_entity_poly.pdbx_strand_id
1 'polypeptide(L)'
;LVNEDTILGEDSISEYKDAYSVEMFIKSVDGFEGEGDLVSKFGLEIRDQIIFSLARRAWEGLDIGTRPKEGDLIYFGLTSKLFQIMFVEHELPFYQVGALPTFDLTCELFTYSDEALDTGIDTVDDIEREQSFVRTFELSSTSGTYTVGETVTGGTSAITGEVARWDSVTSYLY
;
A
#
# COMPACT_ATOMS: atom_id res chain seq x y z
N LEU A 1 -5.54 7.96 -2.40
CA LEU A 1 -4.89 9.20 -1.92
C LEU A 1 -5.95 10.20 -1.48
N VAL A 2 -6.11 10.38 -0.18
CA VAL A 2 -7.06 11.32 0.42
C VAL A 2 -6.22 12.34 1.17
N ASN A 3 -6.13 13.56 0.71
CA ASN A 3 -5.49 14.76 1.23
C ASN A 3 -4.16 15.17 0.58
N GLU A 4 -4.15 15.23 -0.74
CA GLU A 4 -3.06 15.89 -1.45
C GLU A 4 -3.03 17.37 -1.07
N ASP A 5 -1.91 17.84 -0.50
CA ASP A 5 -1.67 19.27 -0.31
C ASP A 5 -1.63 19.95 -1.68
N THR A 6 -2.62 20.80 -1.94
CA THR A 6 -2.78 21.49 -3.23
C THR A 6 -1.66 22.49 -3.55
N ILE A 7 -0.79 22.78 -2.59
CA ILE A 7 0.32 23.75 -2.75
C ILE A 7 1.64 23.04 -3.04
N LEU A 8 1.94 21.95 -2.33
CA LEU A 8 3.23 21.25 -2.43
C LEU A 8 3.13 19.93 -3.20
N GLY A 9 1.91 19.41 -3.44
CA GLY A 9 1.70 18.13 -4.10
C GLY A 9 2.17 16.92 -3.29
N GLU A 10 2.48 17.13 -2.02
CA GLU A 10 2.87 16.08 -1.09
C GLU A 10 1.71 15.74 -0.18
N ASP A 11 1.45 14.45 -0.01
CA ASP A 11 0.53 13.95 1.00
C ASP A 11 1.36 13.60 2.24
N SER A 12 1.27 14.45 3.26
CA SER A 12 2.03 14.26 4.50
C SER A 12 1.52 13.07 5.34
N ILE A 13 0.35 12.54 5.00
CA ILE A 13 -0.25 11.37 5.64
C ILE A 13 -0.98 10.58 4.56
N SER A 14 -0.26 9.79 3.80
CA SER A 14 -0.87 8.82 2.88
C SER A 14 -1.62 7.76 3.69
N GLU A 15 -2.92 7.63 3.48
CA GLU A 15 -3.76 6.67 4.17
C GLU A 15 -4.51 5.82 3.15
N TYR A 16 -4.44 4.50 3.31
CA TYR A 16 -5.16 3.53 2.51
C TYR A 16 -6.24 2.88 3.36
N LYS A 17 -7.51 3.19 3.07
CA LYS A 17 -8.69 2.80 3.90
C LYS A 17 -9.45 1.61 3.36
N ASP A 18 -9.42 1.41 2.05
CA ASP A 18 -10.25 0.44 1.38
C ASP A 18 -9.39 -0.54 0.58
N ALA A 19 -9.75 -1.82 0.62
CA ALA A 19 -9.15 -2.84 -0.22
C ALA A 19 -10.21 -3.65 -0.96
N TYR A 20 -9.93 -3.96 -2.22
CA TYR A 20 -10.82 -4.69 -3.10
C TYR A 20 -10.09 -5.87 -3.74
N SER A 21 -10.73 -7.02 -3.76
CA SER A 21 -10.19 -8.20 -4.44
C SER A 21 -10.55 -8.14 -5.92
N VAL A 22 -9.54 -8.19 -6.78
CA VAL A 22 -9.73 -8.14 -8.23
C VAL A 22 -8.83 -9.14 -8.94
N GLU A 23 -9.35 -9.76 -10.00
CA GLU A 23 -8.57 -10.67 -10.86
C GLU A 23 -7.73 -9.88 -11.85
N MET A 24 -6.42 -10.14 -11.85
CA MET A 24 -5.46 -9.51 -12.75
C MET A 24 -4.60 -10.58 -13.44
N PHE A 25 -4.13 -10.27 -14.63
CA PHE A 25 -3.14 -11.07 -15.35
C PHE A 25 -1.77 -10.41 -15.24
N ILE A 26 -0.74 -11.22 -15.06
CA ILE A 26 0.64 -10.76 -15.15
C ILE A 26 1.03 -10.73 -16.62
N LYS A 27 1.35 -9.54 -17.14
CA LYS A 27 1.73 -9.34 -18.54
C LYS A 27 3.24 -9.43 -18.74
N SER A 28 4.01 -8.83 -17.86
CA SER A 28 5.47 -8.86 -17.84
C SER A 28 5.97 -8.72 -16.42
N VAL A 29 7.11 -9.34 -16.17
CA VAL A 29 7.82 -9.28 -14.89
C VAL A 29 9.28 -9.01 -15.21
N ASP A 30 9.64 -7.73 -15.27
CA ASP A 30 11.03 -7.32 -15.42
C ASP A 30 11.68 -7.24 -14.03
N GLY A 31 12.78 -7.97 -13.85
CA GLY A 31 13.51 -8.01 -12.57
C GLY A 31 13.17 -9.19 -11.64
N PHE A 32 12.14 -9.98 -11.94
CA PHE A 32 11.80 -11.16 -11.13
C PHE A 32 12.83 -12.30 -11.22
N GLU A 33 13.65 -12.28 -12.27
CA GLU A 33 14.74 -13.24 -12.50
C GLU A 33 16.11 -12.73 -11.99
N GLY A 34 16.16 -11.62 -11.25
CA GLY A 34 17.40 -11.07 -10.68
C GLY A 34 18.28 -10.29 -11.65
N GLU A 35 17.79 -9.96 -12.84
CA GLU A 35 18.50 -9.16 -13.86
C GLU A 35 18.17 -7.67 -13.85
N GLY A 36 17.51 -7.17 -12.82
CA GLY A 36 17.09 -5.76 -12.70
C GLY A 36 18.16 -4.83 -12.12
N ASP A 37 19.43 -4.98 -12.49
CA ASP A 37 20.48 -4.06 -12.08
C ASP A 37 20.48 -2.79 -12.93
N LEU A 38 19.68 -1.81 -12.53
CA LEU A 38 19.85 -0.43 -13.01
C LEU A 38 20.93 0.25 -12.17
N VAL A 39 22.16 0.25 -12.68
CA VAL A 39 23.22 1.10 -12.15
C VAL A 39 22.90 2.54 -12.51
N SER A 40 22.24 3.24 -11.60
CA SER A 40 22.06 4.68 -11.77
C SER A 40 23.36 5.42 -11.45
N LYS A 41 23.48 6.65 -11.97
CA LYS A 41 24.61 7.55 -11.65
C LYS A 41 24.83 7.81 -10.16
N PHE A 42 23.87 7.43 -9.31
CA PHE A 42 23.81 7.76 -7.88
C PHE A 42 23.83 6.52 -6.97
N GLY A 43 23.94 5.31 -7.51
CA GLY A 43 23.96 4.07 -6.75
C GLY A 43 23.21 2.94 -7.42
N LEU A 44 23.27 1.75 -6.80
CA LEU A 44 22.51 0.57 -7.20
C LEU A 44 21.07 0.73 -6.67
N GLU A 45 20.10 0.88 -7.57
CA GLU A 45 18.68 0.90 -7.24
C GLU A 45 18.04 -0.36 -7.84
N ILE A 46 17.59 -1.25 -6.98
CA ILE A 46 16.86 -2.45 -7.39
C ILE A 46 15.38 -2.06 -7.46
N ARG A 47 14.84 -1.94 -8.66
CA ARG A 47 13.42 -1.70 -8.89
C ARG A 47 12.80 -2.96 -9.48
N ASP A 48 12.07 -3.69 -8.65
CA ASP A 48 11.23 -4.78 -9.14
C ASP A 48 10.00 -4.18 -9.81
N GLN A 49 9.97 -4.21 -11.14
CA GLN A 49 8.80 -3.78 -11.91
C GLN A 49 7.97 -4.96 -12.34
N ILE A 50 6.67 -4.79 -12.27
CA ILE A 50 5.69 -5.75 -12.74
C ILE A 50 4.59 -5.03 -13.52
N ILE A 51 4.15 -5.63 -14.63
CA ILE A 51 3.02 -5.13 -15.39
C ILE A 51 1.83 -6.07 -15.19
N PHE A 52 0.80 -5.56 -14.55
CA PHE A 52 -0.49 -6.23 -14.43
C PHE A 52 -1.44 -5.76 -15.52
N SER A 53 -2.23 -6.67 -16.04
CA SER A 53 -3.31 -6.37 -16.97
C SER A 53 -4.65 -6.66 -16.29
N LEU A 54 -5.48 -5.64 -16.17
CA LEU A 54 -6.77 -5.66 -15.50
C LEU A 54 -7.90 -5.48 -16.52
N ALA A 55 -8.85 -6.40 -16.55
CA ALA A 55 -10.01 -6.25 -17.42
C ALA A 55 -10.88 -5.06 -16.98
N ARG A 56 -11.22 -4.15 -17.91
CA ARG A 56 -12.07 -2.97 -17.62
C ARG A 56 -13.40 -3.38 -16.98
N ARG A 57 -13.99 -4.45 -17.47
CA ARG A 57 -15.26 -4.97 -16.95
C ARG A 57 -15.16 -5.45 -15.50
N ALA A 58 -14.00 -5.99 -15.09
CA ALA A 58 -13.78 -6.39 -13.70
C ALA A 58 -13.69 -5.16 -12.79
N TRP A 59 -13.03 -4.09 -13.26
CA TRP A 59 -12.96 -2.81 -12.54
C TRP A 59 -14.33 -2.13 -12.41
N GLU A 60 -15.07 -2.03 -13.51
CA GLU A 60 -16.42 -1.46 -13.53
C GLU A 60 -17.38 -2.17 -12.57
N GLY A 61 -17.18 -3.46 -12.36
CA GLY A 61 -17.97 -4.27 -11.41
C GLY A 61 -17.73 -3.94 -9.93
N LEU A 62 -16.64 -3.24 -9.60
CA LEU A 62 -16.33 -2.82 -8.21
C LEU A 62 -17.01 -1.50 -7.83
N ASP A 63 -17.49 -0.71 -8.80
CA ASP A 63 -18.15 0.60 -8.60
C ASP A 63 -17.34 1.62 -7.76
N ILE A 64 -16.01 1.55 -7.86
CA ILE A 64 -15.06 2.38 -7.10
C ILE A 64 -14.47 3.54 -7.90
N GLY A 65 -14.80 3.63 -9.18
CA GLY A 65 -14.32 4.71 -10.05
C GLY A 65 -14.19 4.30 -11.49
N THR A 66 -13.82 5.24 -12.34
CA THR A 66 -13.74 5.01 -13.80
C THR A 66 -12.51 4.22 -14.23
N ARG A 67 -11.42 4.32 -13.50
CA ARG A 67 -10.15 3.61 -13.74
C ARG A 67 -9.33 3.51 -12.44
N PRO A 68 -8.36 2.56 -12.37
CA PRO A 68 -7.31 2.58 -11.34
C PRO A 68 -6.53 3.90 -11.40
N LYS A 69 -5.99 4.33 -10.28
CA LYS A 69 -5.21 5.55 -10.19
C LYS A 69 -3.74 5.25 -9.95
N GLU A 70 -2.90 6.13 -10.44
CA GLU A 70 -1.50 6.17 -10.08
C GLU A 70 -1.39 6.48 -8.57
N GLY A 71 -0.52 5.75 -7.86
CA GLY A 71 -0.38 5.84 -6.41
C GLY A 71 -1.20 4.81 -5.60
N ASP A 72 -2.18 4.13 -6.23
CA ASP A 72 -2.85 3.02 -5.56
C ASP A 72 -1.90 1.83 -5.37
N LEU A 73 -2.14 1.03 -4.32
CA LEU A 73 -1.34 -0.15 -4.01
C LEU A 73 -2.00 -1.44 -4.48
N ILE A 74 -1.18 -2.39 -4.91
CA ILE A 74 -1.59 -3.75 -5.25
C ILE A 74 -0.88 -4.71 -4.31
N TYR A 75 -1.64 -5.42 -3.48
CA TYR A 75 -1.11 -6.53 -2.70
C TYR A 75 -1.07 -7.80 -3.56
N PHE A 76 0.14 -8.28 -3.81
CA PHE A 76 0.35 -9.50 -4.58
C PHE A 76 0.54 -10.69 -3.65
N GLY A 77 -0.55 -11.44 -3.41
CA GLY A 77 -0.59 -12.52 -2.43
C GLY A 77 0.38 -13.69 -2.68
N LEU A 78 0.86 -13.87 -3.92
CA LEU A 78 1.81 -14.93 -4.23
C LEU A 78 3.20 -14.66 -3.61
N THR A 79 3.60 -13.42 -3.52
CA THR A 79 4.90 -12.99 -2.96
C THR A 79 4.77 -12.27 -1.61
N SER A 80 3.53 -12.02 -1.17
CA SER A 80 3.23 -11.21 0.03
C SER A 80 3.88 -9.82 -0.01
N LYS A 81 3.93 -9.21 -1.19
CA LYS A 81 4.53 -7.89 -1.41
C LYS A 81 3.49 -6.90 -1.89
N LEU A 82 3.70 -5.62 -1.54
CA LEU A 82 2.96 -4.49 -2.07
C LEU A 82 3.69 -3.89 -3.27
N PHE A 83 2.92 -3.52 -4.28
CA PHE A 83 3.38 -2.82 -5.46
C PHE A 83 2.57 -1.54 -5.63
N GLN A 84 3.24 -0.44 -5.92
CA GLN A 84 2.59 0.84 -6.20
C GLN A 84 2.38 1.00 -7.70
N ILE A 85 1.20 1.44 -8.09
CA ILE A 85 0.88 1.76 -9.48
C ILE A 85 1.59 3.06 -9.85
N MET A 86 2.56 2.98 -10.74
CA MET A 86 3.31 4.13 -11.24
C MET A 86 2.65 4.73 -12.47
N PHE A 87 2.05 3.89 -13.32
CA PHE A 87 1.42 4.32 -14.56
C PHE A 87 0.26 3.40 -14.95
N VAL A 88 -0.84 4.02 -15.39
CA VAL A 88 -2.02 3.30 -15.90
C VAL A 88 -2.19 3.59 -17.38
N GLU A 89 -1.90 2.60 -18.23
CA GLU A 89 -2.19 2.69 -19.65
C GLU A 89 -3.66 2.38 -19.90
N HIS A 90 -4.43 3.39 -20.30
CA HIS A 90 -5.87 3.29 -20.52
C HIS A 90 -6.29 3.56 -21.96
N GLU A 91 -5.40 4.07 -22.81
CA GLU A 91 -5.63 4.39 -24.21
C GLU A 91 -4.75 3.54 -25.12
N LEU A 92 -5.20 2.33 -25.44
CA LEU A 92 -4.60 1.59 -26.54
C LEU A 92 -5.26 2.05 -27.86
N PRO A 93 -4.49 2.65 -28.79
CA PRO A 93 -5.06 3.23 -30.02
C PRO A 93 -5.66 2.19 -30.99
N PHE A 94 -5.33 0.90 -30.82
CA PHE A 94 -5.81 -0.15 -31.69
C PHE A 94 -6.21 -1.39 -30.88
N TYR A 95 -7.53 -1.62 -30.75
CA TYR A 95 -8.06 -2.88 -30.29
C TYR A 95 -8.44 -3.76 -31.49
N GLN A 96 -8.06 -5.03 -31.48
CA GLN A 96 -8.63 -6.00 -32.39
C GLN A 96 -10.11 -6.15 -32.07
N VAL A 97 -10.94 -6.28 -33.12
CA VAL A 97 -12.37 -6.54 -32.95
C VAL A 97 -12.55 -7.85 -32.16
N GLY A 98 -13.22 -7.77 -31.01
CA GLY A 98 -13.41 -8.89 -30.09
C GLY A 98 -12.33 -9.04 -29.00
N ALA A 99 -11.31 -8.17 -28.94
CA ALA A 99 -10.38 -8.15 -27.82
C ALA A 99 -11.06 -7.61 -26.55
N LEU A 100 -10.69 -8.18 -25.43
CA LEU A 100 -11.13 -7.68 -24.12
C LEU A 100 -10.40 -6.36 -23.82
N PRO A 101 -11.11 -5.24 -23.60
CA PRO A 101 -10.45 -4.00 -23.20
C PRO A 101 -9.86 -4.15 -21.80
N THR A 102 -8.59 -3.81 -21.65
CA THR A 102 -7.85 -3.91 -20.40
C THR A 102 -7.20 -2.57 -20.03
N PHE A 103 -6.91 -2.40 -18.75
CA PHE A 103 -5.94 -1.44 -18.25
C PHE A 103 -4.62 -2.18 -18.04
N ASP A 104 -3.53 -1.63 -18.53
CA ASP A 104 -2.20 -2.13 -18.20
C ASP A 104 -1.60 -1.24 -17.11
N LEU A 105 -1.26 -1.87 -15.99
CA LEU A 105 -0.79 -1.22 -14.77
C LEU A 105 0.70 -1.49 -14.63
N THR A 106 1.52 -0.47 -14.83
CA THR A 106 2.96 -0.56 -14.55
C THR A 106 3.17 -0.26 -13.08
N CYS A 107 3.69 -1.24 -12.36
CA CYS A 107 3.85 -1.18 -10.91
C CYS A 107 5.30 -1.38 -10.52
N GLU A 108 5.73 -0.71 -9.45
CA GLU A 108 7.03 -0.89 -8.82
C GLU A 108 6.85 -1.41 -7.39
N LEU A 109 7.87 -2.10 -6.88
CA LEU A 109 7.87 -2.58 -5.50
C LEU A 109 7.70 -1.39 -4.54
N PHE A 110 6.66 -1.47 -3.72
CA PHE A 110 6.39 -0.44 -2.72
C PHE A 110 7.35 -0.59 -1.54
N THR A 111 8.00 0.49 -1.17
CA THR A 111 8.80 0.56 0.05
C THR A 111 8.03 1.37 1.06
N TYR A 112 7.63 0.71 2.15
CA TYR A 112 6.88 1.34 3.23
C TYR A 112 7.66 2.52 3.83
N SER A 113 7.00 3.67 3.99
CA SER A 113 7.58 4.92 4.49
C SER A 113 6.62 5.64 5.44
N ASP A 114 6.05 4.87 6.38
CA ASP A 114 5.16 5.37 7.45
C ASP A 114 3.74 5.77 6.98
N GLU A 115 3.28 5.21 5.85
CA GLU A 115 1.89 5.34 5.41
C GLU A 115 0.95 4.52 6.30
N ALA A 116 -0.27 5.02 6.55
CA ALA A 116 -1.27 4.27 7.29
C ALA A 116 -1.98 3.26 6.39
N LEU A 117 -1.93 1.98 6.76
CA LEU A 117 -2.62 0.87 6.11
C LEU A 117 -3.76 0.41 7.03
N ASP A 118 -4.95 0.97 6.88
CA ASP A 118 -6.16 0.62 7.64
C ASP A 118 -7.25 0.12 6.69
N THR A 119 -6.92 -0.98 5.99
CA THR A 119 -7.76 -1.54 4.93
C THR A 119 -8.80 -2.53 5.44
N GLY A 120 -8.68 -2.96 6.70
CA GLY A 120 -9.50 -4.01 7.32
C GLY A 120 -9.14 -5.42 6.83
N ILE A 121 -8.02 -5.58 6.13
CA ILE A 121 -7.47 -6.88 5.72
C ILE A 121 -6.18 -7.12 6.49
N ASP A 122 -6.21 -8.02 7.45
CA ASP A 122 -5.09 -8.31 8.37
C ASP A 122 -3.75 -8.49 7.64
N THR A 123 -3.73 -9.21 6.51
CA THR A 123 -2.49 -9.46 5.76
C THR A 123 -1.87 -8.23 5.11
N VAL A 124 -2.64 -7.18 4.87
CA VAL A 124 -2.15 -5.89 4.35
C VAL A 124 -1.77 -4.98 5.51
N ASP A 125 -2.63 -4.91 6.52
CA ASP A 125 -2.44 -4.05 7.69
C ASP A 125 -1.27 -4.51 8.57
N ASP A 126 -0.96 -5.82 8.57
CA ASP A 126 0.23 -6.38 9.24
C ASP A 126 1.55 -5.87 8.67
N ILE A 127 1.60 -5.46 7.39
CA ILE A 127 2.80 -4.89 6.77
C ILE A 127 3.18 -3.59 7.46
N GLU A 128 2.20 -2.74 7.78
CA GLU A 128 2.44 -1.54 8.60
C GLU A 128 3.03 -1.92 9.96
N ARG A 129 2.46 -2.93 10.64
CA ARG A 129 2.92 -3.37 11.95
C ARG A 129 4.35 -3.93 11.94
N GLU A 130 4.71 -4.66 10.87
CA GLU A 130 6.03 -5.27 10.73
C GLU A 130 7.11 -4.27 10.32
N GLN A 131 6.78 -3.27 9.53
CA GLN A 131 7.74 -2.36 8.90
C GLN A 131 7.76 -0.96 9.54
N SER A 132 6.75 -0.60 10.35
CA SER A 132 6.74 0.68 11.02
C SER A 132 7.87 0.80 12.04
N PHE A 133 8.44 1.99 12.20
CA PHE A 133 9.42 2.29 13.25
C PHE A 133 8.81 2.32 14.66
N VAL A 134 7.51 2.15 14.75
CA VAL A 134 6.73 2.18 15.99
C VAL A 134 6.61 0.78 16.58
N ARG A 135 6.72 0.65 17.90
CA ARG A 135 6.47 -0.61 18.62
C ARG A 135 4.99 -0.76 18.88
N THR A 136 4.41 -1.85 18.40
CA THR A 136 2.99 -2.17 18.59
C THR A 136 2.81 -3.05 19.83
N PHE A 137 1.83 -2.71 20.66
CA PHE A 137 1.43 -3.48 21.84
C PHE A 137 -0.05 -3.84 21.75
N GLU A 138 -0.37 -5.12 21.84
CA GLU A 138 -1.74 -5.59 22.03
C GLU A 138 -2.10 -5.53 23.52
N LEU A 139 -3.14 -4.77 23.83
CA LEU A 139 -3.58 -4.59 25.21
C LEU A 139 -4.77 -5.51 25.50
N SER A 140 -4.60 -6.46 26.43
CA SER A 140 -5.63 -7.45 26.77
C SER A 140 -6.75 -6.92 27.66
N SER A 141 -6.56 -5.78 28.33
CA SER A 141 -7.53 -5.19 29.23
C SER A 141 -7.34 -3.68 29.27
N THR A 142 -8.14 -2.96 28.51
CA THR A 142 -8.06 -1.51 28.40
C THR A 142 -9.18 -0.85 29.19
N SER A 143 -8.85 0.22 29.90
CA SER A 143 -9.80 1.09 30.56
C SER A 143 -9.46 2.53 30.20
N GLY A 144 -10.29 3.15 29.37
CA GLY A 144 -10.08 4.48 28.84
C GLY A 144 -9.60 4.52 27.39
N THR A 145 -9.15 5.67 26.96
CA THR A 145 -8.62 5.93 25.61
C THR A 145 -7.25 6.59 25.74
N TYR A 146 -6.36 6.25 24.85
CA TYR A 146 -5.06 6.91 24.75
C TYR A 146 -5.13 8.08 23.75
N THR A 147 -4.34 9.10 24.01
CA THR A 147 -4.26 10.28 23.13
C THR A 147 -2.88 10.32 22.46
N VAL A 148 -2.85 10.62 21.17
CA VAL A 148 -1.58 10.78 20.42
C VAL A 148 -0.71 11.83 21.11
N GLY A 149 0.58 11.53 21.29
CA GLY A 149 1.53 12.36 22.06
C GLY A 149 1.51 12.13 23.57
N GLU A 150 0.64 11.25 24.10
CA GLU A 150 0.62 10.92 25.52
C GLU A 150 1.82 10.02 25.89
N THR A 151 2.43 10.30 27.05
CA THR A 151 3.51 9.45 27.55
C THR A 151 2.94 8.26 28.33
N VAL A 152 3.26 7.07 27.88
CA VAL A 152 2.94 5.82 28.58
C VAL A 152 4.17 5.26 29.27
N THR A 153 3.97 4.65 30.43
CA THR A 153 5.06 4.07 31.23
C THR A 153 4.75 2.62 31.57
N GLY A 154 5.68 1.74 31.25
CA GLY A 154 5.57 0.32 31.62
C GLY A 154 5.65 0.13 33.13
N GLY A 155 4.59 -0.40 33.75
CA GLY A 155 4.47 -0.53 35.20
C GLY A 155 5.57 -1.37 35.87
N THR A 156 6.14 -2.35 35.16
CA THR A 156 7.22 -3.21 35.69
C THR A 156 8.58 -2.82 35.15
N SER A 157 8.66 -2.43 33.87
CA SER A 157 9.93 -2.11 33.20
C SER A 157 10.39 -0.68 33.42
N ALA A 158 9.48 0.19 33.84
CA ALA A 158 9.69 1.64 33.96
C ALA A 158 10.16 2.32 32.64
N ILE A 159 10.03 1.61 31.51
CA ILE A 159 10.32 2.16 30.19
C ILE A 159 9.16 3.09 29.81
N THR A 160 9.49 4.26 29.28
CA THR A 160 8.53 5.24 28.79
C THR A 160 8.51 5.23 27.28
N GLY A 161 7.32 5.46 26.70
CA GLY A 161 7.10 5.67 25.28
C GLY A 161 6.07 6.76 25.06
N GLU A 162 6.02 7.31 23.88
CA GLU A 162 5.00 8.25 23.44
C GLU A 162 4.01 7.51 22.53
N VAL A 163 2.72 7.76 22.70
CA VAL A 163 1.66 7.16 21.89
C VAL A 163 1.67 7.80 20.51
N ALA A 164 2.00 7.04 19.49
CA ALA A 164 1.91 7.46 18.10
C ALA A 164 0.47 7.31 17.57
N ARG A 165 -0.19 6.19 17.91
CA ARG A 165 -1.57 5.90 17.51
C ARG A 165 -2.25 4.98 18.52
N TRP A 166 -3.54 5.11 18.68
CA TRP A 166 -4.38 4.19 19.44
C TRP A 166 -5.56 3.71 18.61
N ASP A 167 -5.67 2.40 18.49
CA ASP A 167 -6.84 1.75 17.90
C ASP A 167 -7.70 1.12 19.00
N SER A 168 -8.85 1.71 19.23
CA SER A 168 -9.76 1.25 20.28
C SER A 168 -10.57 -0.01 19.88
N VAL A 169 -10.62 -0.35 18.59
CA VAL A 169 -11.37 -1.50 18.08
C VAL A 169 -10.55 -2.77 18.24
N THR A 170 -9.30 -2.71 17.85
CA THR A 170 -8.36 -3.83 17.93
C THR A 170 -7.58 -3.88 19.24
N SER A 171 -7.65 -2.81 20.07
CA SER A 171 -6.88 -2.65 21.30
C SER A 171 -5.36 -2.63 21.07
N TYR A 172 -4.91 -2.14 19.92
CA TYR A 172 -3.50 -1.94 19.63
C TYR A 172 -3.05 -0.52 19.98
N LEU A 173 -1.93 -0.45 20.70
CA LEU A 173 -1.19 0.78 21.01
C LEU A 173 0.10 0.81 20.19
N TYR A 174 0.31 1.89 19.48
CA TYR A 174 1.45 2.14 18.63
C TYR A 174 2.35 3.25 19.19
#